data_646b04744fc612eb012819ccbe1ffba1
#
_entry.id   646b04744fc612eb012819ccbe1ffba1
#
_cell.length_a   1.000
_cell.length_b   1.000
_cell.length_c   1.000
_cell.angle_alpha   90.00
_cell.angle_beta   90.00
_cell.angle_gamma   90.00
#
_symmetry.space_group_name_H-M   'P 1'
#
loop_
_entity.id
_entity.type
_entity.pdbx_description
1 polymer ?
#
loop_
_entity_poly.entity_id
_entity_poly.type
_entity_poly.pdbx_seq_one_letter_code
_entity_poly.pdbx_strand_id
1 'polypeptide(L)'
;MPGSGRNAAAEYAEGHIPGALFFDLDFISDNNTPLPHMLPAAPDFGRRMSALGLNDGDDIVVYDGSGTNLSAARVWWTLRVFGHDRVALLDGGIRKWRSELKPIEPGRVSLPPGRFSARLDPSGVRDLAAMRANLLHKAEQVVDLRPSGRFRGVDPEPRPGLRSGHLPGSINLPFTDLVNPDGTILPPASLRGRLEAAGIDLSQPIIATCGSGTSACTLVLSLHSLGHQGAAVYDGAWTEWGGRPDTPVESGP
;
A
#
# COMPACT_ATOMS: atom_id res chain seq x y z
N MET A 1 -10.08 1.71 -6.27
CA MET A 1 -10.87 1.15 -5.16
C MET A 1 -12.11 0.48 -5.75
N PRO A 2 -12.55 -0.69 -5.25
CA PRO A 2 -13.79 -1.30 -5.72
C PRO A 2 -14.95 -0.32 -5.61
N GLY A 3 -15.74 -0.20 -6.66
CA GLY A 3 -16.93 0.67 -6.68
C GLY A 3 -16.71 2.17 -6.81
N SER A 4 -15.47 2.65 -6.99
CA SER A 4 -15.20 4.09 -7.11
C SER A 4 -15.63 4.70 -8.44
N GLY A 5 -15.89 3.88 -9.47
CA GLY A 5 -16.19 4.34 -10.82
C GLY A 5 -15.07 5.12 -11.53
N ARG A 6 -13.89 5.25 -10.91
CA ARG A 6 -12.74 5.98 -11.45
C ARG A 6 -11.97 5.16 -12.47
N ASN A 7 -11.43 5.84 -13.47
CA ASN A 7 -10.53 5.28 -14.47
C ASN A 7 -9.18 6.01 -14.40
N ALA A 8 -8.22 5.39 -13.72
CA ALA A 8 -6.91 6.00 -13.47
C ALA A 8 -6.14 6.32 -14.77
N ALA A 9 -6.25 5.49 -15.80
CA ALA A 9 -5.59 5.72 -17.07
C ALA A 9 -6.21 6.92 -17.82
N ALA A 10 -7.54 7.07 -17.77
CA ALA A 10 -8.22 8.25 -18.35
C ALA A 10 -7.86 9.53 -17.59
N GLU A 11 -7.90 9.49 -16.24
CA GLU A 11 -7.53 10.63 -15.40
C GLU A 11 -6.07 11.08 -15.63
N TYR A 12 -5.15 10.12 -15.79
CA TYR A 12 -3.77 10.40 -16.15
C TYR A 12 -3.67 11.07 -17.53
N ALA A 13 -4.40 10.54 -18.53
CA ALA A 13 -4.36 11.08 -19.89
C ALA A 13 -4.99 12.49 -19.99
N GLU A 14 -5.97 12.80 -19.13
CA GLU A 14 -6.55 14.15 -19.04
C GLU A 14 -5.57 15.17 -18.47
N GLY A 15 -4.72 14.75 -17.50
CA GLY A 15 -3.73 15.64 -16.94
C GLY A 15 -2.92 15.02 -15.80
N HIS A 16 -1.61 15.03 -15.99
CA HIS A 16 -0.61 14.52 -15.05
C HIS A 16 0.51 15.53 -14.82
N ILE A 17 1.36 15.29 -13.83
CA ILE A 17 2.56 16.10 -13.58
C ILE A 17 3.52 15.93 -14.78
N PRO A 18 4.07 17.03 -15.35
CA PRO A 18 4.90 16.96 -16.54
C PRO A 18 6.00 15.91 -16.45
N GLY A 19 6.10 15.05 -17.49
CA GLY A 19 7.06 13.96 -17.57
C GLY A 19 6.74 12.71 -16.76
N ALA A 20 5.64 12.68 -16.01
CA ALA A 20 5.28 11.52 -15.20
C ALA A 20 4.83 10.34 -16.08
N LEU A 21 5.27 9.13 -15.71
CA LEU A 21 4.86 7.88 -16.35
C LEU A 21 3.63 7.30 -15.66
N PHE A 22 2.77 6.63 -16.42
CA PHE A 22 1.63 5.91 -15.85
C PHE A 22 2.05 4.54 -15.35
N PHE A 23 1.96 4.34 -14.03
CA PHE A 23 2.15 3.03 -13.39
C PHE A 23 0.78 2.38 -13.20
N ASP A 24 0.47 1.39 -14.05
CA ASP A 24 -0.75 0.61 -13.92
C ASP A 24 -0.56 -0.47 -12.85
N LEU A 25 -1.09 -0.21 -11.65
CA LEU A 25 -0.93 -1.10 -10.51
C LEU A 25 -1.53 -2.49 -10.76
N ASP A 26 -2.70 -2.55 -11.41
CA ASP A 26 -3.37 -3.83 -11.69
C ASP A 26 -2.59 -4.64 -12.73
N PHE A 27 -2.11 -4.00 -13.78
CA PHE A 27 -1.28 -4.65 -14.80
C PHE A 27 0.07 -5.11 -14.24
N ILE A 28 0.69 -4.33 -13.35
CA ILE A 28 2.03 -4.63 -12.78
C ILE A 28 1.96 -5.68 -11.67
N SER A 29 0.82 -5.90 -11.06
CA SER A 29 0.61 -6.94 -10.06
C SER A 29 0.66 -8.36 -10.66
N ASP A 30 0.75 -9.38 -9.80
CA ASP A 30 0.62 -10.78 -10.25
C ASP A 30 -0.81 -11.05 -10.73
N ASN A 31 -0.97 -11.32 -12.00
CA ASN A 31 -2.25 -11.62 -12.63
C ASN A 31 -2.54 -13.13 -12.74
N ASN A 32 -1.69 -13.99 -12.14
CA ASN A 32 -1.89 -15.44 -12.10
C ASN A 32 -2.61 -15.91 -10.82
N THR A 33 -3.02 -14.99 -9.97
CA THR A 33 -3.76 -15.24 -8.73
C THR A 33 -5.09 -14.49 -8.73
N PRO A 34 -6.15 -15.05 -8.08
CA PRO A 34 -7.41 -14.34 -7.90
C PRO A 34 -7.32 -13.21 -6.85
N LEU A 35 -6.23 -13.15 -6.09
CA LEU A 35 -6.02 -12.11 -5.08
C LEU A 35 -5.59 -10.80 -5.76
N PRO A 36 -6.21 -9.67 -5.41
CA PRO A 36 -5.89 -8.38 -6.04
C PRO A 36 -4.54 -7.84 -5.56
N HIS A 37 -3.83 -7.19 -6.46
CA HIS A 37 -2.62 -6.41 -6.20
C HIS A 37 -1.42 -7.19 -5.62
N MET A 38 -1.41 -8.52 -5.69
CA MET A 38 -0.29 -9.33 -5.22
C MET A 38 1.02 -8.93 -5.91
N LEU A 39 2.13 -9.02 -5.17
CA LEU A 39 3.46 -8.78 -5.74
C LEU A 39 3.73 -9.78 -6.88
N PRO A 40 4.21 -9.32 -8.05
CA PRO A 40 4.64 -10.22 -9.11
C PRO A 40 5.99 -10.88 -8.74
N ALA A 41 6.39 -11.88 -9.51
CA ALA A 41 7.76 -12.40 -9.41
C ALA A 41 8.79 -11.30 -9.74
N ALA A 42 9.93 -11.29 -9.05
CA ALA A 42 10.95 -10.25 -9.22
C ALA A 42 11.42 -10.08 -10.69
N PRO A 43 11.65 -11.15 -11.48
CA PRO A 43 12.01 -10.98 -12.90
C PRO A 43 10.91 -10.31 -13.72
N ASP A 44 9.63 -10.55 -13.39
CA ASP A 44 8.49 -9.93 -14.08
C ASP A 44 8.39 -8.44 -13.74
N PHE A 45 8.55 -8.10 -12.46
CA PHE A 45 8.60 -6.71 -12.03
C PHE A 45 9.73 -5.96 -12.73
N GLY A 46 10.96 -6.50 -12.73
CA GLY A 46 12.11 -5.89 -13.40
C GLY A 46 11.87 -5.65 -14.90
N ARG A 47 11.29 -6.63 -15.60
CA ARG A 47 10.93 -6.46 -17.02
C ARG A 47 9.91 -5.34 -17.25
N ARG A 48 8.86 -5.25 -16.38
CA ARG A 48 7.81 -4.22 -16.47
C ARG A 48 8.36 -2.83 -16.18
N MET A 49 9.25 -2.69 -15.18
CA MET A 49 9.91 -1.42 -14.88
C MET A 49 10.83 -0.99 -16.01
N SER A 50 11.64 -1.93 -16.57
CA SER A 50 12.46 -1.66 -17.75
C SER A 50 11.61 -1.21 -18.95
N ALA A 51 10.46 -1.86 -19.18
CA ALA A 51 9.55 -1.48 -20.27
C ALA A 51 8.94 -0.09 -20.08
N LEU A 52 8.76 0.37 -18.84
CA LEU A 52 8.37 1.75 -18.50
C LEU A 52 9.50 2.77 -18.74
N GLY A 53 10.73 2.32 -18.98
CA GLY A 53 11.90 3.19 -19.18
C GLY A 53 12.68 3.48 -17.89
N LEU A 54 12.40 2.78 -16.78
CA LEU A 54 13.11 2.98 -15.53
C LEU A 54 14.44 2.23 -15.49
N ASN A 55 15.41 2.78 -14.75
CA ASN A 55 16.74 2.24 -14.56
C ASN A 55 17.07 2.06 -13.06
N ASP A 56 18.06 1.21 -12.75
CA ASP A 56 18.51 0.93 -11.37
C ASP A 56 18.98 2.18 -10.61
N GLY A 57 19.50 3.18 -11.32
CA GLY A 57 20.05 4.40 -10.72
C GLY A 57 19.08 5.59 -10.63
N ASP A 58 17.85 5.45 -11.09
CA ASP A 58 16.91 6.56 -11.15
C ASP A 58 16.44 6.98 -9.76
N ASP A 59 16.24 8.28 -9.54
CA ASP A 59 15.48 8.82 -8.42
C ASP A 59 14.01 8.86 -8.83
N ILE A 60 13.18 8.04 -8.18
CA ILE A 60 11.78 7.89 -8.52
C ILE A 60 10.92 8.67 -7.52
N VAL A 61 10.03 9.52 -8.00
CA VAL A 61 8.99 10.15 -7.18
C VAL A 61 7.63 9.60 -7.59
N VAL A 62 6.92 8.96 -6.65
CA VAL A 62 5.60 8.41 -6.90
C VAL A 62 4.50 9.32 -6.37
N TYR A 63 3.38 9.39 -7.08
CA TYR A 63 2.18 10.09 -6.64
C TYR A 63 0.92 9.39 -7.15
N ASP A 64 -0.22 9.73 -6.59
CA ASP A 64 -1.50 9.27 -7.10
C ASP A 64 -2.58 10.37 -7.10
N GLY A 65 -3.75 10.01 -7.61
CA GLY A 65 -4.95 10.86 -7.62
C GLY A 65 -5.99 10.46 -6.56
N SER A 66 -5.66 9.58 -5.61
CA SER A 66 -6.62 9.13 -4.59
C SER A 66 -7.01 10.24 -3.61
N GLY A 67 -6.10 11.18 -3.39
CA GLY A 67 -6.22 12.23 -2.38
C GLY A 67 -5.88 11.78 -0.96
N THR A 68 -5.30 10.59 -0.83
CA THR A 68 -4.84 10.00 0.44
C THR A 68 -3.58 9.14 0.27
N ASN A 69 -2.88 9.31 -0.85
CA ASN A 69 -1.62 8.62 -1.17
C ASN A 69 -1.68 7.08 -1.19
N LEU A 70 -2.86 6.47 -1.31
CA LEU A 70 -3.04 5.01 -1.16
C LEU A 70 -2.25 4.19 -2.18
N SER A 71 -2.47 4.47 -3.47
CA SER A 71 -1.80 3.75 -4.55
C SER A 71 -0.33 4.12 -4.61
N ALA A 72 0.01 5.40 -4.36
CA ALA A 72 1.39 5.87 -4.31
C ALA A 72 2.19 5.18 -3.19
N ALA A 73 1.61 5.01 -2.00
CA ALA A 73 2.25 4.28 -0.91
C ALA A 73 2.48 2.80 -1.28
N ARG A 74 1.52 2.17 -2.00
CA ARG A 74 1.69 0.80 -2.49
C ARG A 74 2.83 0.71 -3.50
N VAL A 75 2.92 1.63 -4.48
CA VAL A 75 4.00 1.65 -5.48
C VAL A 75 5.35 1.93 -4.81
N TRP A 76 5.41 2.89 -3.88
CA TRP A 76 6.60 3.18 -3.10
C TRP A 76 7.11 1.94 -2.35
N TRP A 77 6.22 1.23 -1.64
CA TRP A 77 6.57 0.00 -0.93
C TRP A 77 7.00 -1.11 -1.90
N THR A 78 6.30 -1.28 -3.03
CA THR A 78 6.64 -2.28 -4.04
C THR A 78 8.04 -2.07 -4.61
N LEU A 79 8.41 -0.83 -4.96
CA LEU A 79 9.76 -0.51 -5.43
C LEU A 79 10.81 -0.87 -4.38
N ARG A 80 10.58 -0.52 -3.12
CA ARG A 80 11.51 -0.80 -2.03
C ARG A 80 11.68 -2.29 -1.75
N VAL A 81 10.61 -3.06 -1.67
CA VAL A 81 10.73 -4.52 -1.45
C VAL A 81 11.37 -5.24 -2.64
N PHE A 82 11.38 -4.62 -3.82
CA PHE A 82 12.16 -5.11 -4.95
C PHE A 82 13.57 -4.51 -5.06
N GLY A 83 14.04 -3.83 -4.00
CA GLY A 83 15.42 -3.39 -3.86
C GLY A 83 15.72 -2.00 -4.44
N HIS A 84 14.70 -1.21 -4.79
CA HIS A 84 14.89 0.16 -5.28
C HIS A 84 14.60 1.18 -4.18
N ASP A 85 15.65 1.58 -3.42
CA ASP A 85 15.52 2.48 -2.27
C ASP A 85 15.45 3.97 -2.63
N ARG A 86 15.83 4.33 -3.87
CA ARG A 86 15.81 5.72 -4.36
C ARG A 86 14.41 6.12 -4.81
N VAL A 87 13.43 5.95 -3.92
CA VAL A 87 12.03 6.27 -4.17
C VAL A 87 11.47 7.15 -3.08
N ALA A 88 10.81 8.24 -3.47
CA ALA A 88 10.09 9.15 -2.60
C ALA A 88 8.62 9.23 -3.02
N LEU A 89 7.76 9.66 -2.09
CA LEU A 89 6.35 9.92 -2.34
C LEU A 89 6.13 11.43 -2.39
N LEU A 90 5.41 11.90 -3.41
CA LEU A 90 4.91 13.29 -3.48
C LEU A 90 3.68 13.39 -2.58
N ASP A 91 3.87 13.93 -1.40
CA ASP A 91 2.84 14.01 -0.37
C ASP A 91 1.67 14.92 -0.75
N GLY A 92 0.43 14.41 -0.63
CA GLY A 92 -0.78 15.06 -1.13
C GLY A 92 -1.08 14.82 -2.62
N GLY A 93 -0.15 14.20 -3.34
CA GLY A 93 -0.32 13.75 -4.73
C GLY A 93 -0.74 14.84 -5.70
N ILE A 94 -1.38 14.46 -6.82
CA ILE A 94 -1.79 15.42 -7.85
C ILE A 94 -2.89 16.38 -7.38
N ARG A 95 -3.67 16.02 -6.36
CA ARG A 95 -4.72 16.93 -5.83
C ARG A 95 -4.10 18.16 -5.22
N LYS A 96 -3.09 17.98 -4.34
CA LYS A 96 -2.35 19.09 -3.74
C LYS A 96 -1.55 19.87 -4.80
N TRP A 97 -0.89 19.17 -5.73
CA TRP A 97 -0.18 19.78 -6.86
C TRP A 97 -1.07 20.75 -7.66
N ARG A 98 -2.30 20.32 -7.99
CA ARG A 98 -3.29 21.16 -8.70
C ARG A 98 -3.79 22.33 -7.85
N SER A 99 -4.03 22.12 -6.55
CA SER A 99 -4.47 23.19 -5.64
C SER A 99 -3.41 24.29 -5.48
N GLU A 100 -2.13 23.94 -5.68
CA GLU A 100 -1.00 24.88 -5.69
C GLU A 100 -0.76 25.50 -7.09
N LEU A 101 -1.66 25.30 -8.03
CA LEU A 101 -1.62 25.84 -9.41
C LEU A 101 -0.31 25.45 -10.16
N LYS A 102 0.26 24.31 -9.84
CA LYS A 102 1.45 23.80 -10.52
C LYS A 102 1.12 23.22 -11.89
N PRO A 103 2.10 23.18 -12.82
CA PRO A 103 1.89 22.71 -14.19
C PRO A 103 1.40 21.27 -14.25
N ILE A 104 0.50 21.02 -15.21
CA ILE A 104 0.08 19.67 -15.63
C ILE A 104 0.14 19.58 -17.15
N GLU A 105 0.32 18.40 -17.69
CA GLU A 105 0.26 18.14 -19.11
C GLU A 105 -0.72 17.00 -19.44
N PRO A 106 -1.44 17.04 -20.56
CA PRO A 106 -2.28 15.95 -21.03
C PRO A 106 -1.50 14.94 -21.86
N GLY A 107 -2.15 13.81 -22.16
CA GLY A 107 -1.63 12.81 -23.06
C GLY A 107 -0.94 11.65 -22.34
N ARG A 108 0.01 11.01 -22.98
CA ARG A 108 0.78 9.89 -22.42
C ARG A 108 2.26 10.12 -22.64
N VAL A 109 3.02 9.99 -21.57
CA VAL A 109 4.50 9.98 -21.62
C VAL A 109 4.97 8.55 -21.87
N SER A 110 5.95 8.40 -22.75
CA SER A 110 6.61 7.13 -23.05
C SER A 110 8.11 7.36 -23.15
N LEU A 111 8.89 6.51 -22.53
CA LEU A 111 10.35 6.50 -22.59
C LEU A 111 10.84 5.27 -23.34
N PRO A 112 12.03 5.32 -23.93
CA PRO A 112 12.71 4.11 -24.39
C PRO A 112 12.87 3.12 -23.24
N PRO A 113 12.87 1.79 -23.51
CA PRO A 113 13.10 0.81 -22.47
C PRO A 113 14.39 1.07 -21.69
N GLY A 114 14.30 1.03 -20.38
CA GLY A 114 15.42 1.18 -19.46
C GLY A 114 16.04 -0.16 -19.05
N ARG A 115 16.81 -0.13 -17.96
CA ARG A 115 17.43 -1.30 -17.36
C ARG A 115 17.17 -1.31 -15.86
N PHE A 116 16.20 -2.12 -15.43
CA PHE A 116 15.78 -2.21 -14.02
C PHE A 116 15.93 -3.65 -13.53
N SER A 117 16.70 -3.82 -12.46
CA SER A 117 16.96 -5.10 -11.80
C SER A 117 16.13 -5.18 -10.53
N ALA A 118 15.27 -6.18 -10.41
CA ALA A 118 14.45 -6.38 -9.23
C ALA A 118 14.94 -7.57 -8.41
N ARG A 119 15.05 -7.38 -7.10
CA ARG A 119 15.38 -8.42 -6.13
C ARG A 119 14.46 -8.29 -4.93
N LEU A 120 13.62 -9.29 -4.69
CA LEU A 120 12.69 -9.28 -3.56
C LEU A 120 13.45 -9.34 -2.22
N ASP A 121 13.18 -8.38 -1.35
CA ASP A 121 13.51 -8.44 0.08
C ASP A 121 12.33 -9.05 0.83
N PRO A 122 12.43 -10.31 1.32
CA PRO A 122 11.33 -10.96 2.02
C PRO A 122 11.05 -10.38 3.40
N SER A 123 11.95 -9.56 3.96
CA SER A 123 11.76 -8.96 5.28
C SER A 123 10.58 -7.99 5.32
N GLY A 124 10.28 -7.32 4.20
CA GLY A 124 9.17 -6.37 4.05
C GLY A 124 7.81 -7.00 3.72
N VAL A 125 7.74 -8.33 3.58
CA VAL A 125 6.53 -9.04 3.11
C VAL A 125 6.15 -10.16 4.07
N ARG A 126 4.85 -10.37 4.29
CA ARG A 126 4.32 -11.56 4.98
C ARG A 126 3.30 -12.25 4.07
N ASP A 127 3.40 -13.55 3.99
CA ASP A 127 2.44 -14.42 3.33
C ASP A 127 1.49 -15.08 4.35
N LEU A 128 0.55 -15.88 3.89
CA LEU A 128 -0.40 -16.61 4.74
C LEU A 128 0.30 -17.52 5.77
N ALA A 129 1.40 -18.16 5.39
CA ALA A 129 2.12 -19.06 6.29
C ALA A 129 2.77 -18.28 7.43
N ALA A 130 3.40 -17.14 7.14
CA ALA A 130 3.96 -16.23 8.13
C ALA A 130 2.88 -15.67 9.07
N MET A 131 1.71 -15.30 8.52
CA MET A 131 0.59 -14.82 9.34
C MET A 131 0.05 -15.88 10.29
N ARG A 132 -0.07 -17.14 9.82
CA ARG A 132 -0.47 -18.27 10.68
C ARG A 132 0.55 -18.55 11.78
N ALA A 133 1.83 -18.49 11.46
CA ALA A 133 2.89 -18.65 12.45
C ALA A 133 2.84 -17.51 13.50
N ASN A 134 2.61 -16.29 13.06
CA ASN A 134 2.51 -15.13 13.97
C ASN A 134 1.33 -15.21 14.93
N LEU A 135 0.20 -15.82 14.54
CA LEU A 135 -0.91 -16.08 15.47
C LEU A 135 -0.48 -16.93 16.69
N LEU A 136 0.44 -17.86 16.48
CA LEU A 136 0.94 -18.76 17.53
C LEU A 136 2.04 -18.09 18.35
N HIS A 137 2.96 -17.42 17.69
CA HIS A 137 4.19 -16.91 18.34
C HIS A 137 4.05 -15.47 18.82
N LYS A 138 3.11 -14.68 18.25
CA LYS A 138 2.86 -13.26 18.55
C LYS A 138 4.16 -12.43 18.54
N ALA A 139 5.05 -12.74 17.60
CA ALA A 139 6.35 -12.08 17.46
C ALA A 139 6.25 -10.69 16.87
N GLU A 140 5.18 -10.42 16.13
CA GLU A 140 4.95 -9.15 15.44
C GLU A 140 3.53 -8.67 15.73
N GLN A 141 3.36 -7.37 15.94
CA GLN A 141 2.05 -6.75 16.08
C GLN A 141 1.36 -6.67 14.72
N VAL A 142 0.09 -7.05 14.63
CA VAL A 142 -0.70 -6.93 13.40
C VAL A 142 -1.59 -5.71 13.49
N VAL A 143 -1.46 -4.79 12.52
CA VAL A 143 -2.26 -3.56 12.46
C VAL A 143 -3.12 -3.59 11.19
N ASP A 144 -4.44 -3.48 11.37
CA ASP A 144 -5.42 -3.50 10.28
C ASP A 144 -5.87 -2.07 9.94
N LEU A 145 -5.61 -1.65 8.71
CA LEU A 145 -5.87 -0.30 8.20
C LEU A 145 -7.26 -0.12 7.58
N ARG A 146 -8.14 -1.13 7.67
CA ARG A 146 -9.53 -1.01 7.21
C ARG A 146 -10.34 -0.06 8.12
N PRO A 147 -11.44 0.53 7.59
CA PRO A 147 -12.41 1.24 8.41
C PRO A 147 -12.88 0.39 9.59
N SER A 148 -13.08 1.03 10.75
CA SER A 148 -13.41 0.33 12.01
C SER A 148 -14.70 -0.50 11.92
N GLY A 149 -15.69 -0.06 11.14
CA GLY A 149 -16.92 -0.84 10.96
C GLY A 149 -16.68 -2.18 10.26
N ARG A 150 -15.78 -2.22 9.26
CA ARG A 150 -15.38 -3.47 8.59
C ARG A 150 -14.52 -4.34 9.49
N PHE A 151 -13.58 -3.75 10.23
CA PHE A 151 -12.77 -4.45 11.21
C PHE A 151 -13.65 -5.16 12.26
N ARG A 152 -14.59 -4.45 12.86
CA ARG A 152 -15.50 -4.99 13.87
C ARG A 152 -16.53 -5.98 13.32
N GLY A 153 -16.64 -6.11 12.00
CA GLY A 153 -17.60 -7.00 11.34
C GLY A 153 -19.03 -6.46 11.28
N VAL A 154 -19.25 -5.16 11.56
CA VAL A 154 -20.56 -4.52 11.45
C VAL A 154 -20.88 -3.99 10.07
N ASP A 155 -19.85 -3.56 9.31
CA ASP A 155 -20.00 -3.15 7.93
C ASP A 155 -19.65 -4.31 6.97
N PRO A 156 -20.35 -4.43 5.84
CA PRO A 156 -20.06 -5.46 4.86
C PRO A 156 -18.70 -5.23 4.16
N GLU A 157 -18.07 -6.31 3.73
CA GLU A 157 -16.90 -6.22 2.86
C GLU A 157 -17.31 -5.82 1.43
N PRO A 158 -16.52 -4.95 0.76
CA PRO A 158 -16.87 -4.48 -0.58
C PRO A 158 -16.68 -5.55 -1.68
N ARG A 159 -15.96 -6.65 -1.36
CA ARG A 159 -15.80 -7.80 -2.26
C ARG A 159 -16.68 -8.93 -1.79
N PRO A 160 -17.38 -9.63 -2.70
CA PRO A 160 -18.24 -10.75 -2.33
C PRO A 160 -17.41 -11.94 -1.80
N GLY A 161 -18.02 -12.77 -0.99
CA GLY A 161 -17.42 -14.01 -0.49
C GLY A 161 -16.44 -13.84 0.68
N LEU A 162 -16.25 -12.62 1.18
CA LEU A 162 -15.40 -12.36 2.35
C LEU A 162 -16.22 -12.39 3.63
N ARG A 163 -15.68 -13.04 4.67
CA ARG A 163 -16.25 -13.01 6.02
C ARG A 163 -16.08 -11.61 6.64
N SER A 164 -17.00 -11.23 7.50
CA SER A 164 -16.90 -10.02 8.33
C SER A 164 -16.03 -10.27 9.56
N GLY A 165 -15.30 -9.24 10.02
CA GLY A 165 -14.41 -9.33 11.17
C GLY A 165 -12.95 -9.02 10.84
N HIS A 166 -12.01 -9.52 11.65
CA HIS A 166 -10.57 -9.23 11.55
C HIS A 166 -9.69 -10.43 11.95
N LEU A 167 -8.39 -10.31 11.72
CA LEU A 167 -7.39 -11.26 12.20
C LEU A 167 -7.36 -11.25 13.73
N PRO A 168 -7.37 -12.41 14.41
CA PRO A 168 -7.32 -12.45 15.86
C PRO A 168 -6.12 -11.71 16.45
N GLY A 169 -6.40 -10.87 17.45
CA GLY A 169 -5.40 -10.09 18.14
C GLY A 169 -4.80 -8.92 17.34
N SER A 170 -5.36 -8.57 16.19
CA SER A 170 -4.93 -7.38 15.44
C SER A 170 -5.48 -6.08 16.04
N ILE A 171 -4.71 -5.00 15.86
CA ILE A 171 -5.07 -3.64 16.30
C ILE A 171 -5.69 -2.92 15.10
N ASN A 172 -6.81 -2.22 15.29
CA ASN A 172 -7.40 -1.40 14.22
C ASN A 172 -6.86 0.02 14.26
N LEU A 173 -6.33 0.46 13.14
CA LEU A 173 -5.98 1.86 12.88
C LEU A 173 -6.38 2.22 11.45
N PRO A 174 -7.55 2.80 11.21
CA PRO A 174 -7.96 3.19 9.87
C PRO A 174 -6.92 4.06 9.18
N PHE A 175 -6.59 3.76 7.90
CA PHE A 175 -5.57 4.50 7.17
C PHE A 175 -5.87 6.01 7.10
N THR A 176 -7.13 6.40 7.15
CA THR A 176 -7.57 7.81 7.21
C THR A 176 -7.08 8.56 8.43
N ASP A 177 -6.73 7.84 9.49
CA ASP A 177 -6.20 8.41 10.73
C ASP A 177 -4.71 8.77 10.64
N LEU A 178 -4.06 8.41 9.52
CA LEU A 178 -2.65 8.69 9.24
C LEU A 178 -2.45 9.90 8.32
N VAL A 179 -3.54 10.49 7.81
CA VAL A 179 -3.49 11.57 6.83
C VAL A 179 -4.29 12.79 7.28
N ASN A 180 -3.85 13.97 6.84
CA ASN A 180 -4.56 15.22 7.01
C ASN A 180 -5.75 15.32 6.03
N PRO A 181 -6.70 16.26 6.25
CA PRO A 181 -7.82 16.48 5.33
C PRO A 181 -7.41 16.86 3.89
N ASP A 182 -6.22 17.44 3.71
CA ASP A 182 -5.66 17.76 2.39
C ASP A 182 -4.99 16.56 1.71
N GLY A 183 -4.98 15.39 2.37
CA GLY A 183 -4.41 14.15 1.87
C GLY A 183 -2.92 13.97 2.14
N THR A 184 -2.27 14.93 2.80
CA THR A 184 -0.89 14.77 3.23
C THR A 184 -0.78 13.85 4.45
N ILE A 185 0.37 13.21 4.61
CA ILE A 185 0.66 12.38 5.78
C ILE A 185 0.75 13.27 7.03
N LEU A 186 0.30 12.79 8.17
CA LEU A 186 0.44 13.51 9.43
C LEU A 186 1.91 13.82 9.74
N PRO A 187 2.21 14.98 10.36
CA PRO A 187 3.56 15.28 10.83
C PRO A 187 4.09 14.21 11.81
N PRO A 188 5.40 13.98 11.90
CA PRO A 188 6.00 12.90 12.71
C PRO A 188 5.50 12.82 14.16
N ALA A 189 5.36 13.96 14.84
CA ALA A 189 4.87 13.99 16.23
C ALA A 189 3.39 13.52 16.32
N SER A 190 2.54 13.95 15.38
CA SER A 190 1.13 13.56 15.33
C SER A 190 0.99 12.08 14.95
N LEU A 191 1.82 11.59 14.00
CA LEU A 191 1.87 10.17 13.65
C LEU A 191 2.21 9.31 14.87
N ARG A 192 3.29 9.66 15.58
CA ARG A 192 3.70 8.93 16.80
C ARG A 192 2.58 8.89 17.82
N GLY A 193 1.99 10.04 18.15
CA GLY A 193 0.88 10.10 19.11
C GLY A 193 -0.34 9.29 18.66
N ARG A 194 -0.64 9.24 17.35
CA ARG A 194 -1.74 8.46 16.81
C ARG A 194 -1.48 6.95 16.91
N LEU A 195 -0.25 6.50 16.61
CA LEU A 195 0.15 5.10 16.72
C LEU A 195 0.13 4.63 18.19
N GLU A 196 0.71 5.40 19.09
CA GLU A 196 0.72 5.11 20.53
C GLU A 196 -0.71 5.10 21.14
N ALA A 197 -1.55 6.05 20.74
CA ALA A 197 -2.96 6.10 21.20
C ALA A 197 -3.78 4.89 20.70
N ALA A 198 -3.40 4.28 19.57
CA ALA A 198 -3.99 3.04 19.08
C ALA A 198 -3.44 1.78 19.80
N GLY A 199 -2.49 1.93 20.72
CA GLY A 199 -1.87 0.82 21.43
C GLY A 199 -0.74 0.13 20.67
N ILE A 200 -0.19 0.76 19.62
CA ILE A 200 0.91 0.22 18.83
C ILE A 200 2.23 0.55 19.53
N ASP A 201 2.99 -0.49 19.85
CA ASP A 201 4.34 -0.38 20.43
C ASP A 201 5.38 -0.26 19.32
N LEU A 202 5.94 0.94 19.15
CA LEU A 202 6.94 1.24 18.12
C LEU A 202 8.31 0.59 18.36
N SER A 203 8.50 -0.10 19.46
CA SER A 203 9.73 -0.89 19.72
C SER A 203 9.66 -2.31 19.15
N GLN A 204 8.46 -2.75 18.74
CA GLN A 204 8.21 -4.10 18.25
C GLN A 204 8.07 -4.12 16.72
N PRO A 205 8.36 -5.26 16.06
CA PRO A 205 8.04 -5.43 14.65
C PRO A 205 6.53 -5.34 14.37
N ILE A 206 6.17 -4.81 13.20
CA ILE A 206 4.78 -4.53 12.83
C ILE A 206 4.46 -5.14 11.48
N ILE A 207 3.34 -5.87 11.41
CA ILE A 207 2.73 -6.32 10.16
C ILE A 207 1.53 -5.41 9.87
N ALA A 208 1.58 -4.68 8.78
CA ALA A 208 0.44 -3.92 8.28
C ALA A 208 -0.46 -4.80 7.39
N THR A 209 -1.76 -4.77 7.62
CA THR A 209 -2.75 -5.43 6.76
C THR A 209 -3.91 -4.49 6.45
N CYS A 210 -4.71 -4.83 5.44
CA CYS A 210 -5.94 -4.11 5.12
C CYS A 210 -6.88 -5.00 4.27
N GLY A 211 -7.66 -4.44 3.35
CA GLY A 211 -8.53 -5.21 2.45
C GLY A 211 -7.77 -5.99 1.37
N SER A 212 -6.75 -5.40 0.74
CA SER A 212 -6.01 -5.94 -0.41
C SER A 212 -4.54 -5.49 -0.47
N GLY A 213 -3.92 -5.25 0.66
CA GLY A 213 -2.51 -4.87 0.76
C GLY A 213 -2.18 -3.43 0.33
N THR A 214 -3.15 -2.65 -0.17
CA THR A 214 -2.87 -1.30 -0.68
C THR A 214 -2.77 -0.26 0.43
N SER A 215 -3.81 -0.07 1.24
CA SER A 215 -3.78 0.92 2.33
C SER A 215 -2.86 0.53 3.49
N ALA A 216 -2.50 -0.74 3.62
CA ALA A 216 -1.47 -1.20 4.55
C ALA A 216 -0.12 -0.49 4.32
N CYS A 217 0.21 -0.20 3.08
CA CYS A 217 1.46 0.47 2.72
C CYS A 217 1.53 1.92 3.24
N THR A 218 0.39 2.58 3.52
CA THR A 218 0.40 3.91 4.15
C THR A 218 0.99 3.85 5.57
N LEU A 219 0.70 2.80 6.33
CA LEU A 219 1.32 2.61 7.65
C LEU A 219 2.82 2.36 7.53
N VAL A 220 3.24 1.47 6.60
CA VAL A 220 4.68 1.18 6.40
C VAL A 220 5.45 2.44 6.00
N LEU A 221 4.88 3.27 5.12
CA LEU A 221 5.46 4.56 4.75
C LEU A 221 5.54 5.52 5.96
N SER A 222 4.48 5.59 6.77
CA SER A 222 4.44 6.40 7.98
C SER A 222 5.49 5.96 9.01
N LEU A 223 5.62 4.66 9.23
CA LEU A 223 6.63 4.07 10.11
C LEU A 223 8.04 4.35 9.59
N HIS A 224 8.26 4.22 8.27
CA HIS A 224 9.54 4.56 7.65
C HIS A 224 9.91 6.03 7.87
N SER A 225 8.94 6.97 7.77
CA SER A 225 9.19 8.39 8.03
C SER A 225 9.56 8.69 9.50
N LEU A 226 9.17 7.82 10.42
CA LEU A 226 9.56 7.87 11.84
C LEU A 226 10.89 7.16 12.13
N GLY A 227 11.56 6.58 11.12
CA GLY A 227 12.78 5.81 11.28
C GLY A 227 12.58 4.38 11.83
N HIS A 228 11.33 3.90 11.87
CA HIS A 228 11.04 2.53 12.32
C HIS A 228 11.57 1.50 11.32
N GLN A 229 12.33 0.53 11.83
CA GLN A 229 12.81 -0.62 11.08
C GLN A 229 11.96 -1.85 11.43
N GLY A 230 11.67 -2.72 10.50
CA GLY A 230 10.92 -3.95 10.77
C GLY A 230 9.40 -3.82 10.58
N ALA A 231 8.97 -3.02 9.62
CA ALA A 231 7.58 -2.98 9.18
C ALA A 231 7.41 -3.82 7.89
N ALA A 232 6.43 -4.73 7.89
CA ALA A 232 6.09 -5.58 6.75
C ALA A 232 4.62 -5.43 6.36
N VAL A 233 4.27 -5.82 5.13
CA VAL A 233 2.89 -5.90 4.66
C VAL A 233 2.48 -7.36 4.52
N TYR A 234 1.30 -7.71 5.04
CA TYR A 234 0.63 -8.95 4.65
C TYR A 234 0.00 -8.76 3.27
N ASP A 235 0.66 -9.31 2.24
CA ASP A 235 0.33 -9.02 0.84
C ASP A 235 -1.04 -9.57 0.43
N GLY A 236 -1.42 -10.79 0.86
CA GLY A 236 -2.74 -11.38 0.64
C GLY A 236 -3.88 -10.66 1.35
N ALA A 237 -3.58 -9.98 2.44
CA ALA A 237 -4.48 -9.13 3.23
C ALA A 237 -5.80 -9.83 3.61
N TRP A 238 -6.86 -9.05 3.89
CA TRP A 238 -8.16 -9.60 4.24
C TRP A 238 -8.82 -10.38 3.09
N THR A 239 -8.51 -10.00 1.85
CA THR A 239 -9.01 -10.73 0.67
C THR A 239 -8.59 -12.20 0.70
N GLU A 240 -7.36 -12.48 1.12
CA GLU A 240 -6.91 -13.86 1.34
C GLU A 240 -7.45 -14.44 2.65
N TRP A 241 -7.20 -13.77 3.78
CA TRP A 241 -7.55 -14.28 5.10
C TRP A 241 -9.05 -14.45 5.30
N GLY A 242 -9.83 -13.41 5.03
CA GLY A 242 -11.28 -13.41 5.17
C GLY A 242 -12.00 -14.29 4.15
N GLY A 243 -11.37 -14.54 2.99
CA GLY A 243 -11.89 -15.42 1.94
C GLY A 243 -11.70 -16.92 2.22
N ARG A 244 -10.89 -17.31 3.18
CA ARG A 244 -10.56 -18.72 3.48
C ARG A 244 -11.40 -19.25 4.63
N PRO A 245 -11.97 -20.48 4.52
CA PRO A 245 -12.72 -21.08 5.63
C PRO A 245 -11.82 -21.59 6.78
N ASP A 246 -10.52 -21.81 6.51
CA ASP A 246 -9.55 -22.43 7.42
C ASP A 246 -8.69 -21.41 8.19
N THR A 247 -9.06 -20.14 8.18
CA THR A 247 -8.43 -19.07 8.98
C THR A 247 -9.38 -18.61 10.08
N PRO A 248 -8.91 -18.40 11.32
CA PRO A 248 -9.75 -17.88 12.40
C PRO A 248 -10.10 -16.40 12.16
N VAL A 249 -11.26 -15.99 12.62
CA VAL A 249 -11.75 -14.61 12.51
C VAL A 249 -12.33 -14.20 13.85
N GLU A 250 -12.02 -12.98 14.28
CA GLU A 250 -12.65 -12.30 15.39
C GLU A 250 -13.56 -11.17 14.89
N SER A 251 -14.51 -10.75 15.72
CA SER A 251 -15.39 -9.62 15.49
C SER A 251 -15.60 -8.85 16.78
N GLY A 252 -16.01 -7.60 16.68
CA GLY A 252 -16.11 -6.70 17.82
C GLY A 252 -14.92 -5.74 17.91
N PRO A 253 -14.80 -5.01 19.06
CA PRO A 253 -13.73 -4.04 19.27
C PRO A 253 -12.37 -4.68 19.38
#